data_5016c853027d62285d211a3f38967470
#
_entry.id   5016c853027d62285d211a3f38967470
#
_cell.length_a   1.000
_cell.length_b   1.000
_cell.length_c   1.000
_cell.angle_alpha   90.00
_cell.angle_beta   90.00
_cell.angle_gamma   90.00
#
_symmetry.space_group_name_H-M   'P 1'
#
loop_
_entity.id
_entity.type
_entity.pdbx_description
1 polymer ?
#
loop_
_entity_poly.entity_id
_entity_poly.type
_entity_poly.pdbx_seq_one_letter_code
_entity_poly.pdbx_strand_id
1 'polypeptide(L)'
;TLDITTEWVLKLDADEYMTDGLIAEIEGTLPTTPPTITGYTMPCLRKFMGREIRHGIVPLILLRLFRTGKARMEAKLMDEHLYVTEGTVVSLRGAFYDDSLITLAEWTAKHNGYADREALDMLCTEYGINDESLVHNTGANSAKVRARKLKYIRLPLFWRCFAFFIYRYFIRLGFLDGKEGFLWHFLQGWWYRTLADAKVYELKKACHWDKNKIIQEVNRRLDAMSR
;
A
#
# COMPACT_ATOMS: atom_id res chain seq x y z
N THR A 1 0.22 24.74 1.45
CA THR A 1 -1.11 24.39 0.88
C THR A 1 -1.13 24.92 -0.53
N LEU A 2 -1.30 24.06 -1.54
CA LEU A 2 -1.53 24.49 -2.91
C LEU A 2 -2.95 25.07 -2.98
N ASP A 3 -3.08 26.26 -3.60
CA ASP A 3 -4.39 26.86 -3.86
C ASP A 3 -4.97 26.21 -5.13
N ILE A 4 -5.82 25.20 -4.95
CA ILE A 4 -6.41 24.41 -6.03
C ILE A 4 -7.74 25.04 -6.42
N THR A 5 -7.80 25.61 -7.62
CA THR A 5 -8.99 26.30 -8.16
C THR A 5 -9.82 25.45 -9.13
N THR A 6 -9.30 24.30 -9.56
CA THR A 6 -10.00 23.37 -10.46
C THR A 6 -11.06 22.56 -9.74
N GLU A 7 -12.11 22.14 -10.46
CA GLU A 7 -13.19 21.31 -9.90
C GLU A 7 -12.69 19.89 -9.52
N TRP A 8 -11.75 19.36 -10.28
CA TRP A 8 -11.21 18.02 -10.09
C TRP A 8 -9.70 18.05 -9.84
N VAL A 9 -9.24 17.15 -9.01
CA VAL A 9 -7.83 16.91 -8.69
C VAL A 9 -7.46 15.49 -9.07
N LEU A 10 -6.42 15.34 -9.88
CA LEU A 10 -5.75 14.06 -10.12
C LEU A 10 -4.46 14.02 -9.32
N LYS A 11 -4.36 13.08 -8.38
CA LYS A 11 -3.13 12.85 -7.60
C LYS A 11 -2.34 11.71 -8.24
N LEU A 12 -1.16 12.02 -8.74
CA LEU A 12 -0.17 11.05 -9.19
C LEU A 12 1.13 11.24 -8.40
N ASP A 13 1.82 10.16 -8.14
CA ASP A 13 3.17 10.19 -7.59
C ASP A 13 4.19 10.42 -8.73
N ALA A 14 5.42 10.82 -8.43
CA ALA A 14 6.40 11.24 -9.44
C ALA A 14 6.83 10.10 -10.40
N ASP A 15 6.62 8.85 -10.01
CA ASP A 15 6.87 7.63 -10.76
C ASP A 15 5.60 7.02 -11.36
N GLU A 16 4.47 7.77 -11.34
CA GLU A 16 3.20 7.34 -11.92
C GLU A 16 2.85 8.14 -13.19
N TYR A 17 2.29 7.46 -14.19
CA TYR A 17 1.80 8.11 -15.41
C TYR A 17 0.57 7.40 -16.00
N MET A 18 -0.31 8.18 -16.63
CA MET A 18 -1.54 7.68 -17.23
C MET A 18 -1.30 6.98 -18.55
N THR A 19 -2.12 5.96 -18.85
CA THR A 19 -2.22 5.43 -20.22
C THR A 19 -3.09 6.36 -21.07
N ASP A 20 -2.90 6.35 -22.40
CA ASP A 20 -3.73 7.10 -23.34
C ASP A 20 -5.23 6.75 -23.20
N GLY A 21 -5.51 5.46 -22.93
CA GLY A 21 -6.87 5.00 -22.69
C GLY A 21 -7.51 5.61 -21.44
N LEU A 22 -6.73 5.79 -20.36
CA LEU A 22 -7.22 6.47 -19.16
C LEU A 22 -7.45 7.97 -19.40
N ILE A 23 -6.55 8.62 -20.13
CA ILE A 23 -6.70 10.04 -20.48
C ILE A 23 -8.01 10.24 -21.25
N ALA A 24 -8.23 9.50 -22.32
CA ALA A 24 -9.43 9.59 -23.13
C ALA A 24 -10.72 9.29 -22.34
N GLU A 25 -10.67 8.31 -21.41
CA GLU A 25 -11.80 7.97 -20.55
C GLU A 25 -12.12 9.11 -19.58
N ILE A 26 -11.12 9.73 -18.97
CA ILE A 26 -11.29 10.89 -18.07
C ILE A 26 -11.90 12.07 -18.83
N GLU A 27 -11.34 12.45 -19.99
CA GLU A 27 -11.82 13.54 -20.83
C GLU A 27 -13.27 13.35 -21.28
N GLY A 28 -13.65 12.12 -21.62
CA GLY A 28 -15.01 11.78 -22.01
C GLY A 28 -16.00 11.69 -20.84
N THR A 29 -15.53 11.37 -19.63
CA THR A 29 -16.38 11.12 -18.46
C THR A 29 -16.67 12.40 -17.67
N LEU A 30 -15.65 13.22 -17.40
CA LEU A 30 -15.77 14.36 -16.49
C LEU A 30 -16.85 15.36 -16.89
N PRO A 31 -17.04 15.74 -18.18
CA PRO A 31 -18.05 16.74 -18.57
C PRO A 31 -19.48 16.34 -18.23
N THR A 32 -19.76 15.04 -18.13
CA THR A 32 -21.11 14.49 -17.88
C THR A 32 -21.26 13.89 -16.47
N THR A 33 -20.24 14.04 -15.62
CA THR A 33 -20.23 13.47 -14.26
C THR A 33 -21.22 14.18 -13.35
N PRO A 34 -22.23 13.46 -12.80
CA PRO A 34 -23.19 14.07 -11.89
C PRO A 34 -22.53 14.52 -10.58
N PRO A 35 -23.08 15.55 -9.90
CA PRO A 35 -22.52 16.08 -8.64
C PRO A 35 -22.40 15.06 -7.50
N THR A 36 -23.19 13.98 -7.55
CA THR A 36 -23.17 12.89 -6.56
C THR A 36 -21.90 12.03 -6.64
N ILE A 37 -21.20 12.02 -7.78
CA ILE A 37 -19.92 11.33 -7.93
C ILE A 37 -18.80 12.29 -7.53
N THR A 38 -18.05 11.90 -6.52
CA THR A 38 -16.99 12.73 -5.92
C THR A 38 -15.60 12.13 -6.06
N GLY A 39 -15.50 10.92 -6.58
CA GLY A 39 -14.21 10.29 -6.80
C GLY A 39 -14.24 9.16 -7.82
N TYR A 40 -13.08 8.93 -8.43
CA TYR A 40 -12.86 7.81 -9.36
C TYR A 40 -11.66 7.00 -8.92
N THR A 41 -11.86 5.69 -8.82
CA THR A 41 -10.77 4.74 -8.69
C THR A 41 -10.34 4.24 -10.06
N MET A 42 -9.08 3.85 -10.18
CA MET A 42 -8.52 3.31 -11.42
C MET A 42 -7.49 2.21 -11.14
N PRO A 43 -7.33 1.23 -12.04
CA PRO A 43 -6.32 0.20 -11.93
C PRO A 43 -4.89 0.79 -11.99
N CYS A 44 -4.03 0.32 -11.10
CA CYS A 44 -2.60 0.59 -11.10
C CYS A 44 -1.85 -0.59 -11.70
N LEU A 45 -1.15 -0.36 -12.80
CA LEU A 45 -0.27 -1.33 -13.44
C LEU A 45 1.15 -1.13 -12.93
N ARG A 46 1.81 -2.21 -12.56
CA ARG A 46 3.16 -2.16 -11.99
C ARG A 46 4.20 -2.43 -13.07
N LYS A 47 5.19 -1.53 -13.19
CA LYS A 47 6.43 -1.80 -13.91
C LYS A 47 7.59 -1.97 -12.95
N PHE A 48 8.50 -2.86 -13.29
CA PHE A 48 9.74 -3.06 -12.56
C PHE A 48 10.88 -3.35 -13.54
N MET A 49 11.94 -2.55 -13.47
CA MET A 49 13.08 -2.62 -14.39
C MET A 49 12.64 -2.60 -15.88
N GLY A 50 11.67 -1.74 -16.20
CA GLY A 50 11.14 -1.57 -17.56
C GLY A 50 10.13 -2.62 -18.03
N ARG A 51 9.84 -3.66 -17.22
CA ARG A 51 8.88 -4.72 -17.56
C ARG A 51 7.60 -4.58 -16.74
N GLU A 52 6.46 -4.73 -17.41
CA GLU A 52 5.17 -4.82 -16.73
C GLU A 52 5.03 -6.16 -16.00
N ILE A 53 4.70 -6.11 -14.71
CA ILE A 53 4.45 -7.28 -13.88
C ILE A 53 2.95 -7.57 -13.89
N ARG A 54 2.56 -8.63 -14.60
CA ARG A 54 1.15 -8.98 -14.84
C ARG A 54 0.65 -10.13 -13.98
N HIS A 55 1.55 -11.03 -13.62
CA HIS A 55 1.21 -12.26 -12.92
C HIS A 55 1.66 -12.19 -11.45
N GLY A 56 1.08 -13.05 -10.62
CA GLY A 56 1.48 -13.14 -9.20
C GLY A 56 1.11 -11.95 -8.32
N ILE A 57 0.59 -10.87 -8.88
CA ILE A 57 0.13 -9.69 -8.13
C ILE A 57 -1.40 -9.66 -8.05
N VAL A 58 -1.92 -8.95 -7.07
CA VAL A 58 -3.33 -8.59 -6.99
C VAL A 58 -3.47 -7.23 -7.68
N PRO A 59 -4.40 -7.06 -8.63
CA PRO A 59 -4.66 -5.75 -9.20
C PRO A 59 -4.95 -4.74 -8.08
N LEU A 60 -4.21 -3.64 -8.08
CA LEU A 60 -4.39 -2.56 -7.14
C LEU A 60 -5.30 -1.53 -7.79
N ILE A 61 -6.42 -1.20 -7.14
CA ILE A 61 -7.37 -0.19 -7.60
C ILE A 61 -7.31 0.96 -6.61
N LEU A 62 -6.90 2.13 -7.07
CA LEU A 62 -6.64 3.29 -6.21
C LEU A 62 -7.55 4.47 -6.57
N LEU A 63 -7.98 5.20 -5.56
CA LEU A 63 -8.60 6.51 -5.73
C LEU A 63 -7.49 7.50 -6.09
N ARG A 64 -7.55 8.05 -7.31
CA ARG A 64 -6.56 9.02 -7.80
C ARG A 64 -7.19 10.31 -8.31
N LEU A 65 -8.46 10.28 -8.73
CA LEU A 65 -9.20 11.43 -9.24
C LEU A 65 -10.39 11.73 -8.33
N PHE A 66 -10.51 12.96 -7.86
CA PHE A 66 -11.55 13.36 -6.91
C PHE A 66 -11.91 14.84 -7.03
N ARG A 67 -13.13 15.21 -6.60
CA ARG A 67 -13.56 16.61 -6.54
C ARG A 67 -12.78 17.36 -5.46
N THR A 68 -12.40 18.58 -5.78
CA THR A 68 -11.65 19.47 -4.88
C THR A 68 -12.38 19.61 -3.54
N GLY A 69 -11.63 19.42 -2.45
CA GLY A 69 -12.16 19.47 -1.09
C GLY A 69 -12.95 18.24 -0.63
N LYS A 70 -13.19 17.22 -1.50
CA LYS A 70 -14.00 16.04 -1.20
C LYS A 70 -13.18 14.77 -0.84
N ALA A 71 -11.86 14.85 -0.84
CA ALA A 71 -11.01 13.72 -0.45
C ALA A 71 -10.02 14.11 0.63
N ARG A 72 -9.64 13.12 1.42
CA ARG A 72 -8.60 13.22 2.46
C ARG A 72 -7.67 12.03 2.40
N MET A 73 -6.45 12.21 2.91
CA MET A 73 -5.48 11.14 3.11
C MET A 73 -5.74 10.45 4.44
N GLU A 74 -5.66 9.13 4.49
CA GLU A 74 -5.66 8.39 5.75
C GLU A 74 -4.38 8.70 6.53
N ALA A 75 -4.51 8.89 7.84
CA ALA A 75 -3.37 9.01 8.74
C ALA A 75 -2.88 7.60 9.13
N LYS A 76 -1.99 7.01 8.31
CA LYS A 76 -1.40 5.69 8.58
C LYS A 76 0.12 5.76 8.51
N LEU A 77 0.79 4.85 9.22
CA LEU A 77 2.26 4.70 9.15
C LEU A 77 2.72 4.17 7.80
N MET A 78 1.89 3.32 7.17
CA MET A 78 2.14 2.69 5.89
C MET A 78 0.87 2.66 5.06
N ASP A 79 1.03 2.69 3.73
CA ASP A 79 -0.06 2.57 2.75
C ASP A 79 -1.18 3.58 3.00
N GLU A 80 -0.81 4.87 3.08
CA GLU A 80 -1.78 5.97 3.14
C GLU A 80 -2.66 5.97 1.90
N HIS A 81 -3.95 5.78 2.09
CA HIS A 81 -4.93 5.80 1.00
C HIS A 81 -5.75 7.08 1.01
N LEU A 82 -6.06 7.56 -0.17
CA LEU A 82 -7.08 8.57 -0.35
C LEU A 82 -8.46 7.95 -0.14
N TYR A 83 -9.34 8.68 0.52
CA TYR A 83 -10.75 8.36 0.64
C TYR A 83 -11.60 9.62 0.42
N VAL A 84 -12.80 9.45 -0.12
CA VAL A 84 -13.75 10.56 -0.23
C VAL A 84 -14.50 10.74 1.08
N THR A 85 -14.73 11.99 1.45
CA THR A 85 -15.44 12.35 2.69
C THR A 85 -16.96 12.33 2.52
N GLU A 86 -17.43 12.48 1.28
CA GLU A 86 -18.85 12.48 0.91
C GLU A 86 -19.03 12.10 -0.55
N GLY A 87 -20.25 11.70 -0.93
CA GLY A 87 -20.59 11.31 -2.29
C GLY A 87 -20.22 9.85 -2.63
N THR A 88 -20.18 9.55 -3.92
CA THR A 88 -19.98 8.20 -4.45
C THR A 88 -18.67 8.11 -5.22
N VAL A 89 -18.01 6.95 -5.11
CA VAL A 89 -16.81 6.61 -5.89
C VAL A 89 -17.18 5.61 -6.98
N VAL A 90 -16.74 5.87 -8.21
CA VAL A 90 -16.92 4.99 -9.38
C VAL A 90 -15.55 4.51 -9.87
N SER A 91 -15.50 3.34 -10.49
CA SER A 91 -14.25 2.81 -11.04
C SER A 91 -14.16 3.07 -12.54
N LEU A 92 -13.05 3.66 -12.97
CA LEU A 92 -12.67 3.75 -14.38
C LEU A 92 -12.05 2.41 -14.84
N ARG A 93 -12.05 2.18 -16.15
CA ARG A 93 -11.44 1.00 -16.78
C ARG A 93 -10.00 1.25 -17.19
N GLY A 94 -9.71 2.47 -17.61
CA GLY A 94 -8.37 2.91 -17.95
C GLY A 94 -7.45 2.84 -16.74
N ALA A 95 -6.17 2.58 -17.00
CA ALA A 95 -5.17 2.34 -15.98
C ALA A 95 -4.05 3.38 -16.00
N PHE A 96 -3.36 3.53 -14.89
CA PHE A 96 -2.11 4.25 -14.80
C PHE A 96 -0.97 3.27 -14.45
N TYR A 97 0.25 3.64 -14.80
CA TYR A 97 1.45 2.89 -14.44
C TYR A 97 2.09 3.47 -13.18
N ASP A 98 2.59 2.59 -12.34
CA ASP A 98 3.58 2.85 -11.30
C ASP A 98 4.90 2.21 -11.78
N ASP A 99 5.85 3.04 -12.19
CA ASP A 99 7.11 2.64 -12.82
C ASP A 99 8.29 3.15 -12.00
N SER A 100 8.84 2.30 -11.17
CA SER A 100 9.97 2.67 -10.31
C SER A 100 11.23 2.93 -11.16
N LEU A 101 11.56 4.20 -11.34
CA LEU A 101 12.71 4.67 -12.13
C LEU A 101 14.01 4.73 -11.34
N ILE A 102 13.97 4.43 -10.05
CA ILE A 102 15.14 4.46 -9.16
C ILE A 102 16.01 3.21 -9.33
N THR A 103 17.28 3.32 -9.02
CA THR A 103 18.22 2.19 -9.02
C THR A 103 17.81 1.11 -8.01
N LEU A 104 18.28 -0.11 -8.19
CA LEU A 104 18.03 -1.19 -7.23
C LEU A 104 18.59 -0.88 -5.83
N ALA A 105 19.71 -0.16 -5.75
CA ALA A 105 20.31 0.28 -4.49
C ALA A 105 19.38 1.24 -3.75
N GLU A 106 18.85 2.25 -4.44
CA GLU A 106 17.88 3.20 -3.87
C GLU A 106 16.58 2.51 -3.50
N TRP A 107 16.10 1.60 -4.36
CA TRP A 107 14.90 0.81 -4.10
C TRP A 107 15.03 -0.02 -2.82
N THR A 108 16.13 -0.75 -2.65
CA THR A 108 16.38 -1.55 -1.45
C THR A 108 16.55 -0.69 -0.21
N ALA A 109 17.23 0.46 -0.30
CA ALA A 109 17.37 1.41 0.80
C ALA A 109 15.99 1.96 1.24
N LYS A 110 15.15 2.38 0.27
CA LYS A 110 13.77 2.85 0.50
C LYS A 110 12.93 1.76 1.19
N HIS A 111 13.00 0.51 0.70
CA HIS A 111 12.26 -0.61 1.27
C HIS A 111 12.79 -1.06 2.64
N ASN A 112 14.07 -0.83 2.94
CA ASN A 112 14.56 -1.03 4.31
C ASN A 112 13.86 -0.09 5.30
N GLY A 113 13.70 1.20 4.95
CA GLY A 113 12.93 2.15 5.75
C GLY A 113 11.42 1.81 5.83
N TYR A 114 10.85 1.30 4.74
CA TYR A 114 9.47 0.80 4.77
C TYR A 114 9.30 -0.41 5.68
N ALA A 115 10.28 -1.32 5.73
CA ALA A 115 10.25 -2.47 6.62
C ALA A 115 10.27 -2.08 8.11
N ASP A 116 10.87 -0.95 8.49
CA ASP A 116 10.78 -0.42 9.86
C ASP A 116 9.35 -0.01 10.21
N ARG A 117 8.71 0.74 9.32
CA ARG A 117 7.32 1.18 9.50
C ARG A 117 6.34 -0.01 9.50
N GLU A 118 6.51 -0.96 8.58
CA GLU A 118 5.70 -2.17 8.51
C GLU A 118 5.84 -3.02 9.77
N ALA A 119 7.05 -3.16 10.31
CA ALA A 119 7.28 -3.89 11.56
C ALA A 119 6.57 -3.24 12.74
N LEU A 120 6.62 -1.90 12.85
CA LEU A 120 5.88 -1.17 13.88
C LEU A 120 4.37 -1.30 13.70
N ASP A 121 3.85 -1.18 12.47
CA ASP A 121 2.44 -1.33 12.16
C ASP A 121 1.92 -2.75 12.45
N MET A 122 2.74 -3.79 12.20
CA MET A 122 2.43 -5.16 12.63
C MET A 122 2.35 -5.29 14.15
N LEU A 123 3.29 -4.69 14.89
CA LEU A 123 3.30 -4.72 16.36
C LEU A 123 2.13 -3.92 16.94
N CYS A 124 1.81 -2.75 16.39
CA CYS A 124 0.63 -1.99 16.76
C CYS A 124 -0.64 -2.83 16.60
N THR A 125 -0.78 -3.51 15.48
CA THR A 125 -1.91 -4.39 15.20
C THR A 125 -1.97 -5.60 16.13
N GLU A 126 -0.82 -6.21 16.46
CA GLU A 126 -0.72 -7.38 17.33
C GLU A 126 -1.07 -7.06 18.79
N TYR A 127 -0.60 -5.91 19.27
CA TYR A 127 -0.75 -5.50 20.67
C TYR A 127 -1.90 -4.50 20.92
N GLY A 128 -2.59 -4.06 19.86
CA GLY A 128 -3.69 -3.11 19.96
C GLY A 128 -3.24 -1.70 20.34
N ILE A 129 -2.08 -1.27 19.86
CA ILE A 129 -1.53 0.07 20.11
C ILE A 129 -2.09 1.04 19.07
N ASN A 130 -2.52 2.26 19.52
CA ASN A 130 -3.00 3.34 18.64
C ASN A 130 -4.13 2.95 17.67
N ASP A 131 -5.15 2.25 18.18
CA ASP A 131 -6.31 1.79 17.40
C ASP A 131 -7.21 2.95 16.91
N GLU A 132 -6.96 4.19 17.34
CA GLU A 132 -7.74 5.38 16.97
C GLU A 132 -7.57 5.80 15.50
N SER A 133 -6.43 5.52 14.87
CA SER A 133 -6.23 5.77 13.43
C SER A 133 -7.08 4.85 12.53
N LEU A 134 -7.67 3.81 13.10
CA LEU A 134 -8.53 2.84 12.44
C LEU A 134 -10.02 3.22 12.47
N VAL A 135 -10.39 4.29 13.21
CA VAL A 135 -11.79 4.66 13.47
C VAL A 135 -12.45 5.31 12.22
N HIS A 136 -11.69 5.90 11.30
CA HIS A 136 -12.28 6.60 10.16
C HIS A 136 -12.65 5.71 8.97
N ASN A 137 -12.31 4.43 9.00
CA ASN A 137 -12.69 3.47 7.94
C ASN A 137 -13.82 2.55 8.43
N THR A 138 -15.01 3.11 8.64
CA THR A 138 -16.20 2.41 9.17
C THR A 138 -16.91 1.50 8.16
N GLY A 139 -16.31 1.21 7.01
CA GLY A 139 -16.90 0.33 5.99
C GLY A 139 -16.67 -1.16 6.27
N ALA A 140 -17.62 -2.02 5.89
CA ALA A 140 -17.53 -3.48 6.00
C ALA A 140 -16.26 -4.08 5.34
N ASN A 141 -15.65 -3.35 4.38
CA ASN A 141 -14.40 -3.76 3.73
C ASN A 141 -13.19 -3.58 4.66
N SER A 142 -13.14 -2.57 5.52
CA SER A 142 -12.03 -2.34 6.44
C SER A 142 -11.94 -3.41 7.52
N ALA A 143 -13.08 -3.89 8.04
CA ALA A 143 -13.11 -5.00 8.98
C ALA A 143 -12.57 -6.30 8.37
N LYS A 144 -12.87 -6.57 7.10
CA LYS A 144 -12.33 -7.74 6.37
C LYS A 144 -10.83 -7.64 6.15
N VAL A 145 -10.33 -6.46 5.79
CA VAL A 145 -8.88 -6.21 5.59
C VAL A 145 -8.15 -6.40 6.92
N ARG A 146 -8.67 -5.83 8.02
CA ARG A 146 -8.12 -6.00 9.37
C ARG A 146 -8.08 -7.46 9.80
N ALA A 147 -9.16 -8.20 9.61
CA ALA A 147 -9.22 -9.62 9.94
C ALA A 147 -8.18 -10.44 9.14
N ARG A 148 -7.98 -10.13 7.85
CA ARG A 148 -6.93 -10.75 7.03
C ARG A 148 -5.54 -10.42 7.55
N LYS A 149 -5.28 -9.15 7.91
CA LYS A 149 -4.00 -8.71 8.48
C LYS A 149 -3.71 -9.42 9.80
N LEU A 150 -4.67 -9.47 10.72
CA LEU A 150 -4.55 -10.20 11.98
C LEU A 150 -4.27 -11.70 11.76
N LYS A 151 -4.98 -12.33 10.79
CA LYS A 151 -4.72 -13.72 10.43
C LYS A 151 -3.30 -13.92 9.90
N TYR A 152 -2.80 -13.02 9.06
CA TYR A 152 -1.44 -13.06 8.54
C TYR A 152 -0.40 -12.89 9.66
N ILE A 153 -0.59 -11.92 10.56
CA ILE A 153 0.35 -11.64 11.66
C ILE A 153 0.49 -12.84 12.62
N ARG A 154 -0.56 -13.64 12.79
CA ARG A 154 -0.56 -14.84 13.64
C ARG A 154 0.20 -16.03 13.03
N LEU A 155 0.51 -15.99 11.74
CA LEU A 155 1.29 -17.05 11.12
C LEU A 155 2.77 -16.97 11.58
N PRO A 156 3.50 -18.11 11.61
CA PRO A 156 4.90 -18.14 12.00
C PRO A 156 5.75 -17.17 11.16
N LEU A 157 6.58 -16.38 11.85
CA LEU A 157 7.52 -15.46 11.21
C LEU A 157 8.39 -16.21 10.19
N PHE A 158 8.80 -15.52 9.14
CA PHE A 158 9.63 -15.99 8.02
C PHE A 158 8.92 -17.01 7.13
N TRP A 159 8.30 -18.05 7.68
CA TRP A 159 7.58 -19.07 6.91
C TRP A 159 6.38 -18.49 6.15
N ARG A 160 5.68 -17.53 6.73
CA ARG A 160 4.58 -16.82 6.05
C ARG A 160 5.05 -16.06 4.82
N CYS A 161 6.26 -15.48 4.88
CA CYS A 161 6.84 -14.73 3.77
C CYS A 161 7.26 -15.68 2.64
N PHE A 162 7.88 -16.81 2.99
CA PHE A 162 8.23 -17.85 2.03
C PHE A 162 7.00 -18.46 1.36
N ALA A 163 5.98 -18.84 2.13
CA ALA A 163 4.72 -19.37 1.59
C ALA A 163 4.03 -18.36 0.67
N PHE A 164 4.07 -17.07 1.01
CA PHE A 164 3.53 -16.01 0.17
C PHE A 164 4.29 -15.86 -1.15
N PHE A 165 5.62 -15.98 -1.13
CA PHE A 165 6.44 -16.01 -2.35
C PHE A 165 6.08 -17.19 -3.24
N ILE A 166 6.02 -18.42 -2.69
CA ILE A 166 5.63 -19.63 -3.42
C ILE A 166 4.25 -19.46 -4.05
N TYR A 167 3.28 -18.95 -3.28
CA TYR A 167 1.95 -18.67 -3.80
C TYR A 167 1.97 -17.69 -4.98
N ARG A 168 2.65 -16.55 -4.85
CA ARG A 168 2.70 -15.54 -5.91
C ARG A 168 3.45 -16.01 -7.14
N TYR A 169 4.62 -16.61 -6.94
CA TYR A 169 5.52 -16.95 -8.04
C TYR A 169 5.08 -18.20 -8.80
N PHE A 170 4.68 -19.26 -8.07
CA PHE A 170 4.29 -20.51 -8.71
C PHE A 170 2.78 -20.63 -8.91
N ILE A 171 1.96 -20.46 -7.87
CA ILE A 171 0.52 -20.68 -7.98
C ILE A 171 -0.17 -19.57 -8.80
N ARG A 172 0.27 -18.32 -8.63
CA ARG A 172 -0.24 -17.17 -9.38
C ARG A 172 0.56 -16.86 -10.63
N LEU A 173 1.41 -17.79 -11.07
CA LEU A 173 2.16 -17.77 -12.32
C LEU A 173 3.13 -16.58 -12.49
N GLY A 174 3.65 -16.03 -11.40
CA GLY A 174 4.59 -14.90 -11.42
C GLY A 174 5.86 -15.17 -12.23
N PHE A 175 6.23 -16.44 -12.46
CA PHE A 175 7.36 -16.84 -13.29
C PHE A 175 7.18 -16.50 -14.78
N LEU A 176 5.93 -16.25 -15.23
CA LEU A 176 5.66 -15.86 -16.62
C LEU A 176 6.16 -14.45 -16.96
N ASP A 177 6.39 -13.62 -15.95
CA ASP A 177 6.94 -12.27 -16.13
C ASP A 177 8.47 -12.24 -16.30
N GLY A 178 9.11 -13.41 -16.46
CA GLY A 178 10.54 -13.53 -16.77
C GLY A 178 11.46 -13.21 -15.59
N LYS A 179 12.68 -12.71 -15.90
CA LYS A 179 13.69 -12.40 -14.88
C LYS A 179 13.28 -11.25 -13.97
N GLU A 180 12.69 -10.22 -14.53
CA GLU A 180 12.17 -9.05 -13.80
C GLU A 180 11.01 -9.47 -12.88
N GLY A 181 10.13 -10.37 -13.34
CA GLY A 181 9.09 -10.99 -12.53
C GLY A 181 9.66 -11.78 -11.36
N PHE A 182 10.71 -12.59 -11.59
CA PHE A 182 11.40 -13.27 -10.49
C PHE A 182 11.94 -12.29 -9.46
N LEU A 183 12.70 -11.29 -9.91
CA LEU A 183 13.28 -10.27 -9.04
C LEU A 183 12.21 -9.52 -8.25
N TRP A 184 11.12 -9.11 -8.90
CA TRP A 184 9.99 -8.47 -8.23
C TRP A 184 9.39 -9.34 -7.14
N HIS A 185 9.06 -10.60 -7.46
CA HIS A 185 8.46 -11.51 -6.48
C HIS A 185 9.40 -11.88 -5.36
N PHE A 186 10.70 -12.00 -5.64
CA PHE A 186 11.72 -12.23 -4.65
C PHE A 186 11.89 -11.01 -3.74
N LEU A 187 12.15 -9.84 -4.30
CA LEU A 187 12.47 -8.62 -3.55
C LEU A 187 11.26 -8.11 -2.78
N GLN A 188 10.12 -7.94 -3.43
CA GLN A 188 8.92 -7.39 -2.81
C GLN A 188 8.09 -8.45 -2.07
N GLY A 189 8.03 -9.67 -2.60
CA GLY A 189 7.21 -10.75 -2.05
C GLY A 189 7.86 -11.52 -0.90
N TRP A 190 9.19 -11.74 -0.96
CA TRP A 190 9.91 -12.54 0.04
C TRP A 190 10.90 -11.70 0.85
N TRP A 191 11.90 -11.09 0.22
CA TRP A 191 12.96 -10.34 0.91
C TRP A 191 12.40 -9.23 1.81
N TYR A 192 11.62 -8.32 1.26
CA TYR A 192 11.04 -7.19 1.99
C TYR A 192 10.19 -7.65 3.18
N ARG A 193 9.33 -8.65 2.97
CA ARG A 193 8.47 -9.19 4.03
C ARG A 193 9.27 -9.92 5.10
N THR A 194 10.31 -10.65 4.70
CA THR A 194 11.23 -11.31 5.64
C THR A 194 12.01 -10.29 6.46
N LEU A 195 12.41 -9.18 5.84
CA LEU A 195 13.08 -8.08 6.54
C LEU A 195 12.16 -7.44 7.59
N ALA A 196 10.89 -7.18 7.26
CA ALA A 196 9.91 -6.70 8.22
C ALA A 196 9.71 -7.70 9.38
N ASP A 197 9.58 -9.00 9.08
CA ASP A 197 9.51 -10.05 10.10
C ASP A 197 10.76 -10.11 10.99
N ALA A 198 11.95 -9.91 10.40
CA ALA A 198 13.21 -9.89 11.13
C ALA A 198 13.27 -8.72 12.12
N LYS A 199 12.80 -7.53 11.70
CA LYS A 199 12.72 -6.35 12.57
C LYS A 199 11.70 -6.53 13.70
N VAL A 200 10.57 -7.19 13.45
CA VAL A 200 9.60 -7.59 14.50
C VAL A 200 10.28 -8.55 15.48
N TYR A 201 10.99 -9.56 14.98
CA TYR A 201 11.71 -10.53 15.81
C TYR A 201 12.80 -9.88 16.66
N GLU A 202 13.62 -8.99 16.04
CA GLU A 202 14.68 -8.24 16.71
C GLU A 202 14.13 -7.42 17.88
N LEU A 203 13.05 -6.65 17.65
CA LEU A 203 12.42 -5.83 18.69
C LEU A 203 11.87 -6.70 19.83
N LYS A 204 11.13 -7.75 19.52
CA LYS A 204 10.60 -8.69 20.53
C LYS A 204 11.70 -9.33 21.34
N LYS A 205 12.80 -9.75 20.69
CA LYS A 205 13.98 -10.35 21.35
C LYS A 205 14.68 -9.34 22.27
N ALA A 206 14.88 -8.09 21.82
CA ALA A 206 15.47 -7.02 22.64
C ALA A 206 14.62 -6.70 23.88
N CYS A 207 13.30 -6.82 23.77
CA CYS A 207 12.37 -6.68 24.89
C CYS A 207 12.18 -7.95 25.73
N HIS A 208 12.98 -9.00 25.50
CA HIS A 208 12.85 -10.31 26.18
C HIS A 208 11.45 -10.92 26.09
N TRP A 209 10.72 -10.64 25.01
CA TRP A 209 9.34 -11.09 24.77
C TRP A 209 8.32 -10.59 25.81
N ASP A 210 8.71 -9.61 26.62
CA ASP A 210 7.84 -8.96 27.60
C ASP A 210 6.88 -8.00 26.88
N LYS A 211 5.58 -8.26 27.02
CA LYS A 211 4.52 -7.49 26.35
C LYS A 211 4.60 -6.00 26.70
N ASN A 212 4.81 -5.65 27.97
CA ASN A 212 4.81 -4.25 28.41
C ASN A 212 6.02 -3.50 27.87
N LYS A 213 7.19 -4.15 27.84
CA LYS A 213 8.42 -3.57 27.26
C LYS A 213 8.28 -3.38 25.74
N ILE A 214 7.63 -4.33 25.05
CA ILE A 214 7.36 -4.20 23.62
C ILE A 214 6.47 -3.00 23.34
N ILE A 215 5.35 -2.87 24.07
CA ILE A 215 4.43 -1.72 23.93
C ILE A 215 5.16 -0.40 24.19
N GLN A 216 5.98 -0.35 25.22
CA GLN A 216 6.77 0.84 25.57
C GLN A 216 7.76 1.23 24.47
N GLU A 217 8.50 0.27 23.94
CA GLU A 217 9.47 0.49 22.88
C GLU A 217 8.79 0.89 21.55
N VAL A 218 7.63 0.28 21.22
CA VAL A 218 6.83 0.67 20.04
C VAL A 218 6.39 2.11 20.16
N ASN A 219 5.79 2.51 21.28
CA ASN A 219 5.35 3.91 21.51
C ASN A 219 6.52 4.88 21.41
N ARG A 220 7.67 4.57 22.01
CA ARG A 220 8.89 5.39 21.90
C ARG A 220 9.33 5.61 20.44
N ARG A 221 9.27 4.56 19.61
CA ARG A 221 9.64 4.66 18.18
C ARG A 221 8.61 5.45 17.38
N LEU A 222 7.31 5.30 17.67
CA LEU A 222 6.26 6.09 17.04
C LEU A 222 6.41 7.59 17.35
N ASP A 223 6.69 7.95 18.60
CA ASP A 223 6.94 9.34 19.01
C ASP A 223 8.17 9.94 18.32
N ALA A 224 9.20 9.14 18.07
CA ALA A 224 10.40 9.57 17.35
C ALA A 224 10.15 9.80 15.85
N MET A 225 9.17 9.11 15.24
CA MET A 225 8.79 9.29 13.83
C MET A 225 7.84 10.47 13.58
N SER A 226 7.16 10.95 14.63
CA SER A 226 6.22 12.09 14.55
C SER A 226 6.89 13.45 14.74
N ARG A 227 8.17 13.49 15.08
CA ARG A 227 9.01 14.70 15.22
C ARG A 227 9.76 15.01 13.94
#